data_ba14b9b6bf532ea4eae9f764c7339ee5
#
_entry.id   ba14b9b6bf532ea4eae9f764c7339ee5
#
_cell.length_a   1.000
_cell.length_b   1.000
_cell.length_c   1.000
_cell.angle_alpha   90.00
_cell.angle_beta   90.00
_cell.angle_gamma   90.00
#
_symmetry.space_group_name_H-M   'P 1'
#
loop_
_entity.id
_entity.type
_entity.pdbx_description
1 polymer ?
#
loop_
_entity_poly.entity_id
_entity_poly.type
_entity_poly.pdbx_seq_one_letter_code
_entity_poly.pdbx_strand_id
1 'polypeptide(L)'
;MTYGRKNKKLKEKLNHIGTRDLLGMISIHFITFANNAEDVAMQADIFNKTKLMSPQKQYMYLAGLLMSTEDKSDGSIMKNEESGIFDELENDVQEITQEYIKTFLNIDYKAEPDNAKRNLVSMEAFTSYFDTGILRYPEQTIELIRELYVDFDLYLEEMTGLVLEDFISFYQLIYDTFEETMNASKYAVESIKRQLKSFNPFAVDIEREYERFLSFAQGTASINLQNAMDNLNTIKSTSVIEMFGTKKGEKLLDIFGLYRAETDFLYYNGKNPFADKPLCWIDKETLFIVHPQFLLNAIYNYITDTLENPENSFADKYKKSKADIVEDLFIKLLKKIFGEEAKYHTSVCEERGTKEHDILIEFKDYILIAEVKASKVREPFFNPEKGYKRVHDHFNSDSGIGGAYEQAIILKKFIETKNDTILFENKNKKFVVENVSNKKILPIVLTLNQFGGLAVNTSMILKKEDNQPYPWVCNWHDLENIIEILQYLNKKPDDFIDYIVWRIANHPNVLSSDELDVIEGYFINSYVKEKKGAIYFPPNGPSLIDKIYFEKHGIPYEFPREKSPVHKKKKIGRNDPCPCNSGKKFKKCCIGKGIYD
;
A
#
# COMPACT_ATOMS: atom_id res chain seq x y z
N MET A 1 14.65 25.61 7.58
CA MET A 1 14.71 24.13 7.79
C MET A 1 14.28 23.78 9.22
N THR A 2 12.99 23.89 9.49
CA THR A 2 12.40 23.66 10.83
C THR A 2 12.22 22.17 11.12
N TYR A 3 11.88 21.38 10.10
CA TYR A 3 11.65 19.93 10.25
C TYR A 3 12.91 19.16 10.67
N GLY A 4 14.10 19.52 10.22
CA GLY A 4 15.34 18.86 10.65
C GLY A 4 15.62 18.94 12.15
N ARG A 5 15.14 19.97 12.83
CA ARG A 5 15.27 20.10 14.29
C ARG A 5 14.33 19.14 15.02
N LYS A 6 13.10 18.98 14.53
CA LYS A 6 12.12 18.05 15.12
C LYS A 6 12.56 16.59 14.95
N ASN A 7 13.05 16.22 13.75
CA ASN A 7 13.60 14.89 13.50
C ASN A 7 14.74 14.54 14.46
N LYS A 8 15.69 15.47 14.68
CA LYS A 8 16.80 15.26 15.63
C LYS A 8 16.30 15.10 17.05
N LYS A 9 15.33 15.94 17.49
CA LYS A 9 14.74 15.83 18.83
C LYS A 9 14.04 14.49 19.03
N LEU A 10 13.29 14.02 18.04
CA LEU A 10 12.66 12.71 18.10
C LEU A 10 13.72 11.60 18.18
N LYS A 11 14.75 11.66 17.33
CA LYS A 11 15.87 10.69 17.35
C LYS A 11 16.58 10.66 18.71
N GLU A 12 16.81 11.81 19.34
CA GLU A 12 17.38 11.91 20.69
C GLU A 12 16.48 11.24 21.75
N LYS A 13 15.16 11.45 21.68
CA LYS A 13 14.17 10.79 22.58
C LYS A 13 14.25 9.26 22.45
N LEU A 14 14.39 8.74 21.23
CA LEU A 14 14.44 7.32 20.94
C LEU A 14 15.67 6.59 21.51
N ASN A 15 16.78 7.29 21.80
CA ASN A 15 17.93 6.68 22.49
C ASN A 15 17.56 6.06 23.84
N HIS A 16 16.53 6.58 24.50
CA HIS A 16 16.12 6.16 25.86
C HIS A 16 14.99 5.12 25.86
N ILE A 17 14.57 4.64 24.68
CA ILE A 17 13.50 3.65 24.55
C ILE A 17 14.11 2.31 24.11
N GLY A 18 13.76 1.24 24.79
CA GLY A 18 14.24 -0.10 24.46
C GLY A 18 13.78 -0.55 23.08
N THR A 19 14.67 -1.24 22.36
CA THR A 19 14.38 -1.71 20.99
C THR A 19 13.12 -2.55 20.95
N ARG A 20 13.03 -3.56 21.80
CA ARG A 20 11.89 -4.46 21.87
C ARG A 20 10.59 -3.76 22.26
N ASP A 21 10.68 -2.82 23.21
CA ASP A 21 9.52 -2.12 23.73
C ASP A 21 8.80 -1.33 22.64
N LEU A 22 9.55 -0.50 21.90
CA LEU A 22 8.96 0.31 20.84
C LEU A 22 8.52 -0.52 19.62
N LEU A 23 9.33 -1.48 19.20
CA LEU A 23 8.96 -2.35 18.07
C LEU A 23 7.76 -3.21 18.41
N GLY A 24 7.59 -3.64 19.66
CA GLY A 24 6.41 -4.35 20.14
C GLY A 24 5.14 -3.50 20.06
N MET A 25 5.21 -2.23 20.48
CA MET A 25 4.08 -1.30 20.35
C MET A 25 3.73 -1.06 18.88
N ILE A 26 4.73 -0.83 18.03
CA ILE A 26 4.54 -0.65 16.60
C ILE A 26 3.90 -1.91 15.99
N SER A 27 4.37 -3.10 16.36
CA SER A 27 3.87 -4.37 15.83
C SER A 27 2.37 -4.57 16.09
N ILE A 28 1.86 -4.14 17.24
CA ILE A 28 0.41 -4.23 17.55
C ILE A 28 -0.44 -3.51 16.49
N HIS A 29 0.07 -2.43 15.90
CA HIS A 29 -0.63 -1.66 14.88
C HIS A 29 -0.56 -2.29 13.47
N PHE A 30 0.24 -3.34 13.30
CA PHE A 30 0.35 -4.12 12.05
C PHE A 30 -0.24 -5.52 12.15
N ILE A 31 -0.90 -5.86 13.25
CA ILE A 31 -1.54 -7.17 13.39
C ILE A 31 -2.65 -7.29 12.35
N THR A 32 -2.35 -7.99 11.26
CA THR A 32 -3.29 -8.26 10.16
C THR A 32 -3.87 -9.67 10.21
N PHE A 33 -3.47 -10.47 11.21
CA PHE A 33 -3.98 -11.84 11.39
C PHE A 33 -5.31 -11.83 12.12
N ALA A 34 -6.35 -11.54 11.38
CA ALA A 34 -7.70 -11.72 11.86
C ALA A 34 -8.12 -13.17 11.66
N ASN A 35 -8.27 -13.90 12.74
CA ASN A 35 -8.78 -15.27 12.70
C ASN A 35 -10.32 -15.33 12.88
N ASN A 36 -10.94 -14.20 13.18
CA ASN A 36 -12.37 -14.08 13.39
C ASN A 36 -12.83 -12.62 13.25
N ALA A 37 -14.15 -12.41 13.24
CA ALA A 37 -14.75 -11.08 13.10
C ALA A 37 -14.40 -10.10 14.23
N GLU A 38 -14.11 -10.59 15.45
CA GLU A 38 -13.72 -9.74 16.58
C GLU A 38 -12.31 -9.19 16.36
N ASP A 39 -11.39 -9.99 15.85
CA ASP A 39 -10.04 -9.57 15.52
C ASP A 39 -10.05 -8.48 14.42
N VAL A 40 -10.88 -8.63 13.39
CA VAL A 40 -11.09 -7.62 12.34
C VAL A 40 -11.63 -6.32 12.93
N ALA A 41 -12.63 -6.41 13.79
CA ALA A 41 -13.21 -5.24 14.45
C ALA A 41 -12.19 -4.51 15.35
N MET A 42 -11.36 -5.28 16.07
CA MET A 42 -10.30 -4.72 16.92
C MET A 42 -9.26 -3.97 16.08
N GLN A 43 -8.83 -4.52 14.95
CA GLN A 43 -7.91 -3.86 14.04
C GLN A 43 -8.47 -2.56 13.48
N ALA A 44 -9.72 -2.59 13.02
CA ALA A 44 -10.39 -1.39 12.52
C ALA A 44 -10.49 -0.31 13.61
N ASP A 45 -10.73 -0.70 14.88
CA ASP A 45 -10.78 0.23 16.01
C ASP A 45 -9.38 0.83 16.31
N ILE A 46 -8.31 0.05 16.23
CA ILE A 46 -6.93 0.53 16.37
C ILE A 46 -6.61 1.54 15.26
N PHE A 47 -6.89 1.21 14.01
CA PHE A 47 -6.66 2.11 12.87
C PHE A 47 -7.46 3.41 12.99
N ASN A 48 -8.72 3.35 13.42
CA ASN A 48 -9.57 4.52 13.57
C ASN A 48 -9.16 5.44 14.76
N LYS A 49 -8.37 4.94 15.70
CA LYS A 49 -7.90 5.72 16.86
C LYS A 49 -6.59 6.43 16.61
N THR A 50 -5.78 5.97 15.64
CA THR A 50 -4.51 6.63 15.34
C THR A 50 -4.73 8.02 14.73
N LYS A 51 -3.86 8.96 15.08
CA LYS A 51 -3.82 10.31 14.50
C LYS A 51 -2.91 10.42 13.30
N LEU A 52 -2.25 9.35 12.94
CA LEU A 52 -1.29 9.31 11.85
C LEU A 52 -2.01 9.33 10.49
N MET A 53 -1.42 10.03 9.53
CA MET A 53 -1.93 10.12 8.14
C MET A 53 -1.80 8.77 7.43
N SER A 54 -0.67 8.10 7.63
CA SER A 54 -0.40 6.74 7.15
C SER A 54 0.35 5.98 8.24
N PRO A 55 -0.38 5.28 9.12
CA PRO A 55 0.24 4.55 10.23
C PRO A 55 1.40 3.68 9.76
N GLN A 56 1.21 2.91 8.70
CA GLN A 56 2.19 2.00 8.17
C GLN A 56 3.53 2.68 7.86
N LYS A 57 3.52 3.72 7.02
CA LYS A 57 4.76 4.42 6.62
C LYS A 57 5.38 5.21 7.76
N GLN A 58 4.55 5.77 8.61
CA GLN A 58 5.00 6.56 9.74
C GLN A 58 5.58 5.70 10.86
N TYR A 59 5.04 4.50 11.10
CA TYR A 59 5.64 3.53 12.01
C TYR A 59 6.91 2.91 11.43
N MET A 60 6.98 2.64 10.11
CA MET A 60 8.23 2.25 9.47
C MET A 60 9.31 3.32 9.63
N TYR A 61 8.94 4.60 9.50
CA TYR A 61 9.86 5.70 9.74
C TYR A 61 10.35 5.71 11.20
N LEU A 62 9.44 5.53 12.14
CA LEU A 62 9.76 5.49 13.58
C LEU A 62 10.68 4.30 13.91
N ALA A 63 10.40 3.11 13.34
CA ALA A 63 11.25 1.93 13.50
C ALA A 63 12.66 2.16 12.93
N GLY A 64 12.78 2.72 11.73
CA GLY A 64 14.06 3.05 11.12
C GLY A 64 14.85 4.10 11.92
N LEU A 65 14.14 5.09 12.49
CA LEU A 65 14.76 6.09 13.37
C LEU A 65 15.29 5.46 14.65
N LEU A 66 14.49 4.61 15.31
CA LEU A 66 14.91 3.85 16.49
C LEU A 66 16.20 3.05 16.20
N MET A 67 16.16 2.26 15.13
CA MET A 67 17.31 1.41 14.76
C MET A 67 18.56 2.21 14.36
N SER A 68 18.41 3.50 14.10
CA SER A 68 19.54 4.43 13.83
C SER A 68 20.04 5.16 15.08
N THR A 69 19.61 4.74 16.28
CA THR A 69 20.03 5.32 17.57
C THR A 69 20.84 4.33 18.40
N GLU A 70 21.64 4.82 19.35
CA GLU A 70 22.21 3.99 20.40
C GLU A 70 21.11 3.56 21.39
N ASP A 71 21.25 2.39 22.00
CA ASP A 71 20.37 1.97 23.08
C ASP A 71 20.91 2.46 24.42
N LYS A 72 20.31 3.49 24.98
CA LYS A 72 20.58 4.06 26.30
C LYS A 72 19.39 3.85 27.25
N SER A 73 18.51 2.90 26.91
CA SER A 73 17.34 2.62 27.73
C SER A 73 17.75 1.96 29.05
N ASP A 74 17.13 2.43 30.14
CA ASP A 74 17.24 1.83 31.48
C ASP A 74 15.95 1.09 31.89
N GLY A 75 15.01 0.97 30.96
CA GLY A 75 13.69 0.35 31.17
C GLY A 75 12.74 1.18 32.06
N SER A 76 13.12 2.41 32.46
CA SER A 76 12.32 3.23 33.36
C SER A 76 11.11 3.86 32.66
N ILE A 77 11.25 4.22 31.37
CA ILE A 77 10.20 4.91 30.61
C ILE A 77 8.97 4.01 30.39
N MET A 78 9.20 2.71 30.15
CA MET A 78 8.12 1.77 29.87
C MET A 78 7.47 1.17 31.12
N LYS A 79 8.12 1.26 32.26
CA LYS A 79 7.54 0.80 33.54
C LYS A 79 6.40 1.68 34.03
N ASN A 80 6.30 2.92 33.54
CA ASN A 80 5.19 3.82 33.82
C ASN A 80 4.16 3.68 32.70
N GLU A 81 3.25 2.70 32.79
CA GLU A 81 2.14 2.49 31.83
C GLU A 81 1.25 3.73 31.66
N GLU A 82 1.27 4.66 32.61
CA GLU A 82 0.60 5.97 32.53
C GLU A 82 1.35 7.00 31.67
N SER A 83 2.51 6.67 31.12
CA SER A 83 3.41 7.68 30.54
C SER A 83 2.88 8.31 29.23
N GLY A 84 1.95 7.66 28.51
CA GLY A 84 1.47 8.15 27.20
C GLY A 84 2.58 8.34 26.16
N ILE A 85 3.74 7.70 26.38
CA ILE A 85 4.94 7.89 25.54
C ILE A 85 4.68 7.56 24.06
N PHE A 86 3.87 6.53 23.78
CA PHE A 86 3.55 6.15 22.42
C PHE A 86 2.71 7.23 21.72
N ASP A 87 1.70 7.78 22.42
CA ASP A 87 0.91 8.92 21.91
C ASP A 87 1.78 10.15 21.64
N GLU A 88 2.80 10.39 22.51
CA GLU A 88 3.76 11.47 22.26
C GLU A 88 4.61 11.22 21.00
N LEU A 89 5.06 9.99 20.79
CA LEU A 89 5.83 9.61 19.60
C LEU A 89 4.98 9.75 18.33
N GLU A 90 3.72 9.31 18.36
CA GLU A 90 2.78 9.53 17.25
C GLU A 90 2.59 11.03 16.95
N ASN A 91 2.39 11.84 17.99
CA ASN A 91 2.26 13.29 17.83
C ASN A 91 3.55 13.90 17.23
N ASP A 92 4.75 13.52 17.72
CA ASP A 92 6.04 13.99 17.20
C ASP A 92 6.18 13.63 15.71
N VAL A 93 5.84 12.40 15.32
CA VAL A 93 5.88 11.93 13.92
C VAL A 93 4.88 12.70 13.05
N GLN A 94 3.66 12.87 13.54
CA GLN A 94 2.62 13.61 12.82
C GLN A 94 3.01 15.09 12.65
N GLU A 95 3.59 15.72 13.66
CA GLU A 95 4.11 17.09 13.56
C GLU A 95 5.23 17.21 12.52
N ILE A 96 6.13 16.23 12.44
CA ILE A 96 7.18 16.18 11.41
C ILE A 96 6.53 16.11 10.02
N THR A 97 5.57 15.21 9.84
CA THR A 97 4.84 15.05 8.57
C THR A 97 4.13 16.35 8.16
N GLN A 98 3.46 17.00 9.09
CA GLN A 98 2.81 18.30 8.83
C GLN A 98 3.79 19.41 8.46
N GLU A 99 4.99 19.42 9.04
CA GLU A 99 6.03 20.39 8.64
C GLU A 99 6.48 20.17 7.19
N TYR A 100 6.58 18.91 6.73
CA TYR A 100 6.82 18.62 5.32
C TYR A 100 5.68 19.16 4.43
N ILE A 101 4.44 18.88 4.78
CA ILE A 101 3.26 19.35 4.03
C ILE A 101 3.21 20.89 3.98
N LYS A 102 3.49 21.58 5.08
CA LYS A 102 3.53 23.05 5.13
C LYS A 102 4.52 23.64 4.14
N THR A 103 5.61 22.96 3.79
CA THR A 103 6.57 23.47 2.80
C THR A 103 5.93 23.64 1.42
N PHE A 104 4.90 22.87 1.09
CA PHE A 104 4.18 22.96 -0.18
C PHE A 104 3.04 23.97 -0.15
N LEU A 105 2.54 24.33 1.03
CA LEU A 105 1.39 25.25 1.18
C LEU A 105 1.78 26.72 1.26
N ASN A 106 3.05 27.05 1.52
CA ASN A 106 3.53 28.41 1.69
C ASN A 106 3.80 29.14 0.37
N ILE A 107 2.77 29.26 -0.51
CA ILE A 107 2.92 29.87 -1.82
C ILE A 107 1.82 30.87 -2.09
N ASP A 108 2.23 31.99 -2.67
CA ASP A 108 1.29 32.94 -3.25
C ASP A 108 0.80 32.43 -4.62
N TYR A 109 -0.29 31.69 -4.60
CA TYR A 109 -0.92 31.13 -5.81
C TYR A 109 -1.37 32.20 -6.82
N LYS A 110 -1.51 33.47 -6.40
CA LYS A 110 -1.92 34.56 -7.29
C LYS A 110 -0.73 35.19 -8.00
N ALA A 111 0.40 35.25 -7.32
CA ALA A 111 1.60 35.87 -7.87
C ALA A 111 2.37 34.95 -8.83
N GLU A 112 2.33 33.62 -8.61
CA GLU A 112 3.15 32.67 -9.35
C GLU A 112 2.37 31.37 -9.66
N PRO A 113 1.46 31.36 -10.67
CA PRO A 113 0.65 30.17 -10.99
C PRO A 113 1.46 28.92 -11.35
N ASP A 114 2.62 29.07 -12.01
CA ASP A 114 3.50 27.95 -12.35
C ASP A 114 4.14 27.32 -11.12
N ASN A 115 4.50 28.13 -10.12
CA ASN A 115 5.00 27.62 -8.85
C ASN A 115 3.89 26.92 -8.06
N ALA A 116 2.66 27.39 -8.14
CA ALA A 116 1.51 26.73 -7.55
C ALA A 116 1.34 25.31 -8.10
N LYS A 117 1.37 25.16 -9.42
CA LYS A 117 1.27 23.83 -10.09
C LYS A 117 2.42 22.92 -9.67
N ARG A 118 3.66 23.42 -9.68
CA ARG A 118 4.85 22.65 -9.27
C ARG A 118 4.72 22.15 -7.85
N ASN A 119 4.21 22.96 -6.95
CA ASN A 119 4.09 22.56 -5.56
C ASN A 119 2.93 21.59 -5.30
N LEU A 120 1.82 21.75 -6.02
CA LEU A 120 0.73 20.75 -5.96
C LEU A 120 1.22 19.39 -6.42
N VAL A 121 1.96 19.30 -7.53
CA VAL A 121 2.55 18.06 -8.01
C VAL A 121 3.58 17.49 -7.03
N SER A 122 4.41 18.36 -6.43
CA SER A 122 5.39 17.90 -5.43
C SER A 122 4.72 17.44 -4.13
N MET A 123 3.65 18.09 -3.72
CA MET A 123 2.83 17.66 -2.57
C MET A 123 2.17 16.31 -2.85
N GLU A 124 1.58 16.14 -4.03
CA GLU A 124 0.97 14.88 -4.44
C GLU A 124 2.01 13.74 -4.51
N ALA A 125 3.21 14.01 -5.02
CA ALA A 125 4.30 13.05 -5.01
C ALA A 125 4.74 12.67 -3.59
N PHE A 126 4.72 13.63 -2.67
CA PHE A 126 5.04 13.37 -1.27
C PHE A 126 3.93 12.59 -0.57
N THR A 127 2.67 12.95 -0.78
CA THR A 127 1.53 12.22 -0.19
C THR A 127 1.38 10.82 -0.77
N SER A 128 1.64 10.62 -2.06
CA SER A 128 1.66 9.30 -2.71
C SER A 128 2.67 8.35 -2.06
N TYR A 129 3.74 8.83 -1.42
CA TYR A 129 4.62 7.98 -0.63
C TYR A 129 3.88 7.30 0.53
N PHE A 130 2.91 7.97 1.12
CA PHE A 130 2.12 7.43 2.22
C PHE A 130 1.00 6.51 1.74
N ASP A 131 0.49 6.76 0.54
CA ASP A 131 -0.61 6.01 -0.06
C ASP A 131 -0.12 4.75 -0.80
N THR A 132 1.08 4.80 -1.39
CA THR A 132 1.70 3.64 -2.04
C THR A 132 2.33 2.74 -1.01
N GLY A 133 2.06 1.49 -1.05
CA GLY A 133 2.65 0.68 -0.04
C GLY A 133 2.73 -0.80 -0.27
N ILE A 134 2.95 -1.37 0.82
CA ILE A 134 3.22 -2.71 1.24
C ILE A 134 1.89 -3.51 1.32
N LEU A 135 0.76 -2.94 0.92
CA LEU A 135 -0.58 -3.52 1.08
C LEU A 135 -0.94 -4.54 -0.01
N ARG A 136 0.04 -5.37 -0.40
CA ARG A 136 -0.27 -6.56 -1.20
C ARG A 136 -0.47 -7.74 -0.26
N TYR A 137 -1.42 -8.58 -0.59
CA TYR A 137 -1.53 -9.85 0.11
C TYR A 137 -0.27 -10.69 -0.14
N PRO A 138 0.22 -11.42 0.87
CA PRO A 138 1.46 -12.17 0.75
C PRO A 138 1.51 -13.10 -0.45
N GLU A 139 0.42 -13.79 -0.74
CA GLU A 139 0.29 -14.74 -1.84
C GLU A 139 0.50 -14.06 -3.20
N GLN A 140 -0.09 -12.88 -3.41
CA GLN A 140 0.09 -12.09 -4.64
C GLN A 140 1.54 -11.65 -4.82
N THR A 141 2.21 -11.26 -3.73
CA THR A 141 3.61 -10.84 -3.79
C THR A 141 4.53 -12.03 -4.07
N ILE A 142 4.29 -13.19 -3.44
CA ILE A 142 5.06 -14.42 -3.68
C ILE A 142 4.89 -14.90 -5.12
N GLU A 143 3.66 -14.90 -5.65
CA GLU A 143 3.39 -15.26 -7.04
C GLU A 143 4.13 -14.32 -8.00
N LEU A 144 4.06 -13.00 -7.75
CA LEU A 144 4.79 -12.01 -8.56
C LEU A 144 6.30 -12.22 -8.50
N ILE A 145 6.86 -12.51 -7.33
CA ILE A 145 8.29 -12.83 -7.15
C ILE A 145 8.67 -14.06 -7.99
N ARG A 146 7.89 -15.12 -7.94
CA ARG A 146 8.14 -16.33 -8.73
C ARG A 146 8.09 -16.04 -10.23
N GLU A 147 7.03 -15.39 -10.70
CA GLU A 147 6.86 -15.06 -12.11
C GLU A 147 7.96 -14.16 -12.66
N LEU A 148 8.46 -13.21 -11.86
CA LEU A 148 9.50 -12.26 -12.31
C LEU A 148 10.91 -12.86 -12.31
N TYR A 149 11.21 -13.80 -11.40
CA TYR A 149 12.61 -14.14 -11.11
C TYR A 149 12.99 -15.59 -11.34
N VAL A 150 12.04 -16.52 -11.55
CA VAL A 150 12.35 -17.95 -11.72
C VAL A 150 13.37 -18.22 -12.82
N ASP A 151 13.30 -17.52 -13.94
CA ASP A 151 14.23 -17.67 -15.06
C ASP A 151 15.64 -17.12 -14.77
N PHE A 152 15.80 -16.41 -13.66
CA PHE A 152 17.06 -15.80 -13.22
C PHE A 152 17.67 -16.48 -11.98
N ASP A 153 17.12 -17.60 -11.56
CA ASP A 153 17.50 -18.27 -10.31
C ASP A 153 18.98 -18.67 -10.29
N LEU A 154 19.52 -19.16 -11.40
CA LEU A 154 20.94 -19.50 -11.52
C LEU A 154 21.86 -18.27 -11.35
N TYR A 155 21.45 -17.11 -11.87
CA TYR A 155 22.22 -15.86 -11.70
C TYR A 155 22.13 -15.35 -10.27
N LEU A 156 20.98 -15.52 -9.64
CA LEU A 156 20.76 -15.16 -8.24
C LEU A 156 21.65 -16.01 -7.33
N GLU A 157 21.71 -17.31 -7.57
CA GLU A 157 22.57 -18.24 -6.84
C GLU A 157 24.06 -17.91 -7.01
N GLU A 158 24.49 -17.61 -8.24
CA GLU A 158 25.89 -17.23 -8.52
C GLU A 158 26.29 -15.97 -7.73
N MET A 159 25.40 -14.98 -7.64
CA MET A 159 25.70 -13.70 -7.01
C MET A 159 25.56 -13.71 -5.49
N THR A 160 24.59 -14.44 -4.98
CA THR A 160 24.22 -14.37 -3.56
C THR A 160 24.55 -15.66 -2.80
N GLY A 161 24.68 -16.78 -3.49
CA GLY A 161 24.74 -18.12 -2.89
C GLY A 161 23.38 -18.65 -2.44
N LEU A 162 22.28 -17.98 -2.81
CA LEU A 162 20.89 -18.30 -2.47
C LEU A 162 20.07 -18.43 -3.74
N VAL A 163 19.17 -19.40 -3.78
CA VAL A 163 18.17 -19.56 -4.84
C VAL A 163 16.86 -18.88 -4.44
N LEU A 164 15.98 -18.63 -5.38
CA LEU A 164 14.70 -17.96 -5.15
C LEU A 164 13.88 -18.61 -4.02
N GLU A 165 13.85 -19.94 -3.99
CA GLU A 165 13.11 -20.68 -2.98
C GLU A 165 13.72 -20.56 -1.58
N ASP A 166 15.02 -20.28 -1.42
CA ASP A 166 15.63 -19.97 -0.12
C ASP A 166 15.01 -18.69 0.48
N PHE A 167 14.78 -17.65 -0.34
CA PHE A 167 14.13 -16.41 0.11
C PHE A 167 12.66 -16.61 0.46
N ILE A 168 11.92 -17.37 -0.34
CA ILE A 168 10.50 -17.64 -0.10
C ILE A 168 10.34 -18.51 1.16
N SER A 169 11.16 -19.55 1.30
CA SER A 169 11.17 -20.41 2.50
C SER A 169 11.59 -19.64 3.75
N PHE A 170 12.50 -18.67 3.62
CA PHE A 170 12.87 -17.79 4.72
C PHE A 170 11.70 -16.91 5.16
N TYR A 171 10.99 -16.30 4.21
CA TYR A 171 9.77 -15.57 4.52
C TYR A 171 8.75 -16.47 5.23
N GLN A 172 8.55 -17.70 4.75
CA GLN A 172 7.60 -18.63 5.35
C GLN A 172 7.98 -18.99 6.79
N LEU A 173 9.26 -19.25 7.07
CA LEU A 173 9.75 -19.50 8.44
C LEU A 173 9.44 -18.31 9.36
N ILE A 174 9.69 -17.07 8.89
CA ILE A 174 9.42 -15.86 9.67
C ILE A 174 7.93 -15.67 9.89
N TYR A 175 7.10 -15.93 8.87
CA TYR A 175 5.65 -15.85 8.95
C TYR A 175 5.09 -16.86 9.96
N ASP A 176 5.47 -18.13 9.84
CA ASP A 176 5.00 -19.21 10.72
C ASP A 176 5.42 -18.94 12.17
N THR A 177 6.67 -18.51 12.39
CA THR A 177 7.17 -18.16 13.74
C THR A 177 6.39 -16.99 14.34
N PHE A 178 6.09 -15.97 13.54
CA PHE A 178 5.30 -14.83 13.99
C PHE A 178 3.89 -15.27 14.38
N GLU A 179 3.24 -16.07 13.56
CA GLU A 179 1.90 -16.59 13.82
C GLU A 179 1.88 -17.50 15.06
N GLU A 180 2.83 -18.41 15.20
CA GLU A 180 2.96 -19.28 16.37
C GLU A 180 3.13 -18.50 17.66
N THR A 181 4.01 -17.51 17.70
CA THR A 181 4.26 -16.70 18.91
C THR A 181 3.05 -15.83 19.27
N MET A 182 2.36 -15.28 18.28
CA MET A 182 1.11 -14.54 18.47
C MET A 182 0.00 -15.43 19.03
N ASN A 183 -0.20 -16.62 18.48
CA ASN A 183 -1.21 -17.57 18.94
C ASN A 183 -0.90 -18.08 20.36
N ALA A 184 0.37 -18.34 20.66
CA ALA A 184 0.80 -18.73 22.01
C ALA A 184 0.50 -17.64 23.04
N SER A 185 0.78 -16.38 22.70
CA SER A 185 0.49 -15.22 23.56
C SER A 185 -1.03 -15.04 23.78
N LYS A 186 -1.82 -15.12 22.72
CA LYS A 186 -3.28 -15.05 22.77
C LYS A 186 -3.86 -16.15 23.66
N TYR A 187 -3.42 -17.38 23.48
CA TYR A 187 -3.84 -18.52 24.30
C TYR A 187 -3.46 -18.33 25.78
N ALA A 188 -2.26 -17.87 26.08
CA ALA A 188 -1.81 -17.61 27.44
C ALA A 188 -2.64 -16.52 28.12
N VAL A 189 -2.92 -15.41 27.45
CA VAL A 189 -3.79 -14.31 27.92
C VAL A 189 -5.21 -14.82 28.21
N GLU A 190 -5.79 -15.62 27.33
CA GLU A 190 -7.13 -16.18 27.53
C GLU A 190 -7.16 -17.18 28.70
N SER A 191 -6.09 -17.96 28.87
CA SER A 191 -5.96 -18.87 30.03
C SER A 191 -5.96 -18.09 31.35
N ILE A 192 -5.20 -17.00 31.39
CA ILE A 192 -5.18 -16.10 32.56
C ILE A 192 -6.56 -15.48 32.80
N LYS A 193 -7.21 -14.93 31.77
CA LYS A 193 -8.56 -14.35 31.89
C LYS A 193 -9.58 -15.35 32.44
N ARG A 194 -9.53 -16.60 31.98
CA ARG A 194 -10.42 -17.67 32.46
C ARG A 194 -10.19 -17.97 33.95
N GLN A 195 -8.94 -18.05 34.37
CA GLN A 195 -8.59 -18.29 35.77
C GLN A 195 -8.97 -17.09 36.65
N LEU A 196 -8.67 -15.86 36.23
CA LEU A 196 -9.08 -14.65 36.97
C LEU A 196 -10.61 -14.59 37.18
N LYS A 197 -11.39 -14.95 36.18
CA LYS A 197 -12.87 -15.04 36.32
C LYS A 197 -13.31 -16.07 37.37
N SER A 198 -12.48 -17.01 37.75
CA SER A 198 -12.80 -18.03 38.77
C SER A 198 -12.61 -17.53 40.20
N PHE A 199 -11.95 -16.38 40.42
CA PHE A 199 -11.77 -15.78 41.73
C PHE A 199 -13.02 -15.01 42.14
N ASN A 200 -13.39 -15.21 43.42
CA ASN A 200 -14.53 -14.51 44.01
C ASN A 200 -14.05 -13.45 45.02
N PRO A 201 -14.02 -12.17 44.67
CA PRO A 201 -13.57 -11.12 45.60
C PRO A 201 -14.50 -10.93 46.82
N PHE A 202 -15.66 -11.58 46.80
CA PHE A 202 -16.65 -11.54 47.88
C PHE A 202 -16.78 -12.90 48.58
N ALA A 203 -15.76 -13.77 48.47
CA ALA A 203 -15.78 -15.06 49.15
C ALA A 203 -15.89 -14.89 50.67
N VAL A 204 -16.61 -15.81 51.34
CA VAL A 204 -16.75 -15.83 52.79
C VAL A 204 -15.43 -16.06 53.48
N ASP A 205 -14.52 -16.82 52.86
CA ASP A 205 -13.15 -17.07 53.28
C ASP A 205 -12.16 -16.33 52.36
N ILE A 206 -11.92 -15.06 52.68
CA ILE A 206 -11.07 -14.17 51.91
C ILE A 206 -9.59 -14.61 51.99
N GLU A 207 -9.14 -15.15 53.12
CA GLU A 207 -7.73 -15.61 53.27
C GLU A 207 -7.43 -16.78 52.36
N ARG A 208 -8.33 -17.75 52.28
CA ARG A 208 -8.18 -18.91 51.37
C ARG A 208 -8.24 -18.50 49.89
N GLU A 209 -9.08 -17.53 49.54
CA GLU A 209 -9.17 -17.04 48.16
C GLU A 209 -7.92 -16.23 47.80
N TYR A 210 -7.33 -15.51 48.73
CA TYR A 210 -6.07 -14.80 48.57
C TYR A 210 -4.88 -15.76 48.41
N GLU A 211 -4.79 -16.82 49.21
CA GLU A 211 -3.77 -17.88 49.05
C GLU A 211 -3.90 -18.56 47.67
N ARG A 212 -5.15 -18.80 47.23
CA ARG A 212 -5.43 -19.36 45.89
C ARG A 212 -4.97 -18.40 44.81
N PHE A 213 -5.19 -17.10 44.94
CA PHE A 213 -4.69 -16.09 44.01
C PHE A 213 -3.17 -16.01 44.00
N LEU A 214 -2.49 -16.06 45.13
CA LEU A 214 -1.04 -16.09 45.22
C LEU A 214 -0.46 -17.35 44.53
N SER A 215 -1.06 -18.50 44.79
CA SER A 215 -0.67 -19.75 44.13
C SER A 215 -0.85 -19.68 42.61
N PHE A 216 -1.90 -19.04 42.15
CA PHE A 216 -2.13 -18.76 40.74
C PHE A 216 -1.07 -17.82 40.17
N ALA A 217 -0.78 -16.70 40.82
CA ALA A 217 0.20 -15.70 40.38
C ALA A 217 1.63 -16.29 40.25
N GLN A 218 1.94 -17.31 41.04
CA GLN A 218 3.20 -18.05 40.98
C GLN A 218 3.13 -19.38 40.19
N GLY A 219 1.96 -19.69 39.68
CA GLY A 219 1.68 -20.96 39.00
C GLY A 219 2.08 -21.01 37.53
N THR A 220 1.92 -22.20 36.95
CA THR A 220 2.26 -22.52 35.56
C THR A 220 1.64 -21.56 34.54
N ALA A 221 0.42 -21.09 34.78
CA ALA A 221 -0.28 -20.19 33.86
C ALA A 221 0.42 -18.81 33.75
N SER A 222 0.88 -18.26 34.89
CA SER A 222 1.62 -16.99 34.90
C SER A 222 3.01 -17.14 34.27
N ILE A 223 3.69 -18.27 34.52
CA ILE A 223 4.96 -18.59 33.88
C ILE A 223 4.77 -18.74 32.36
N ASN A 224 3.71 -19.43 31.93
CA ASN A 224 3.43 -19.58 30.51
C ASN A 224 3.10 -18.24 29.84
N LEU A 225 2.37 -17.34 30.52
CA LEU A 225 2.14 -15.99 30.00
C LEU A 225 3.46 -15.22 29.86
N GLN A 226 4.31 -15.25 30.90
CA GLN A 226 5.60 -14.57 30.84
C GLN A 226 6.46 -15.11 29.67
N ASN A 227 6.56 -16.42 29.53
CA ASN A 227 7.31 -17.06 28.44
C ASN A 227 6.71 -16.70 27.07
N ALA A 228 5.39 -16.69 26.93
CA ALA A 228 4.74 -16.31 25.68
C ALA A 228 4.98 -14.83 25.34
N MET A 229 4.96 -13.95 26.34
CA MET A 229 5.28 -12.53 26.15
C MET A 229 6.75 -12.31 25.84
N ASP A 230 7.66 -13.06 26.48
CA ASP A 230 9.10 -12.97 26.24
C ASP A 230 9.52 -13.47 24.84
N ASN A 231 8.74 -14.35 24.24
CA ASN A 231 9.00 -14.87 22.89
C ASN A 231 8.11 -14.22 21.82
N LEU A 232 7.20 -13.32 22.21
CA LEU A 232 6.27 -12.69 21.27
C LEU A 232 7.03 -11.96 20.15
N ASN A 233 6.67 -12.30 18.91
CA ASN A 233 7.25 -11.72 17.70
C ASN A 233 8.78 -11.84 17.60
N THR A 234 9.35 -12.91 18.15
CA THR A 234 10.80 -13.12 18.09
C THR A 234 11.16 -14.43 17.41
N ILE A 235 12.33 -14.47 16.79
CA ILE A 235 12.96 -15.67 16.26
C ILE A 235 14.41 -15.75 16.72
N LYS A 236 14.87 -16.96 17.02
CA LYS A 236 16.28 -17.21 17.31
C LYS A 236 17.06 -17.41 16.00
N SER A 237 18.25 -16.84 15.92
CA SER A 237 19.15 -17.05 14.77
C SER A 237 19.49 -18.53 14.55
N THR A 238 19.54 -19.31 15.62
CA THR A 238 19.74 -20.77 15.55
C THR A 238 18.64 -21.47 14.76
N SER A 239 17.38 -21.06 14.87
CA SER A 239 16.27 -21.65 14.09
C SER A 239 16.45 -21.44 12.58
N VAL A 240 16.98 -20.27 12.19
CA VAL A 240 17.31 -19.99 10.79
C VAL A 240 18.48 -20.86 10.33
N ILE A 241 19.51 -21.00 11.15
CA ILE A 241 20.68 -21.82 10.83
C ILE A 241 20.31 -23.31 10.77
N GLU A 242 19.44 -23.79 11.64
CA GLU A 242 18.95 -25.18 11.62
C GLU A 242 18.19 -25.48 10.34
N MET A 243 17.36 -24.56 9.83
CA MET A 243 16.57 -24.76 8.62
C MET A 243 17.42 -24.68 7.34
N PHE A 244 18.32 -23.69 7.23
CA PHE A 244 19.04 -23.36 5.99
C PHE A 244 20.51 -23.85 5.97
N GLY A 245 21.01 -24.35 7.08
CA GLY A 245 22.45 -24.59 7.29
C GLY A 245 23.22 -23.30 7.55
N THR A 246 24.41 -23.42 8.13
CA THR A 246 25.20 -22.27 8.59
C THR A 246 25.42 -21.23 7.48
N LYS A 247 25.90 -21.66 6.31
CA LYS A 247 26.27 -20.72 5.24
C LYS A 247 25.10 -19.89 4.72
N LYS A 248 23.97 -20.53 4.38
CA LYS A 248 22.78 -19.84 3.85
C LYS A 248 22.05 -19.09 4.96
N GLY A 249 21.94 -19.68 6.17
CA GLY A 249 21.28 -19.04 7.30
C GLY A 249 21.97 -17.75 7.75
N GLU A 250 23.30 -17.77 7.92
CA GLU A 250 24.08 -16.58 8.23
C GLU A 250 23.94 -15.51 7.13
N LYS A 251 23.93 -15.93 5.85
CA LYS A 251 23.75 -15.01 4.73
C LYS A 251 22.38 -14.32 4.74
N LEU A 252 21.30 -15.05 4.99
CA LEU A 252 19.95 -14.50 5.11
C LEU A 252 19.84 -13.51 6.29
N LEU A 253 20.44 -13.86 7.42
CA LEU A 253 20.50 -13.00 8.60
C LEU A 253 21.31 -11.72 8.36
N ASP A 254 22.41 -11.79 7.60
CA ASP A 254 23.22 -10.62 7.21
C ASP A 254 22.46 -9.68 6.25
N ILE A 255 21.72 -10.27 5.28
CA ILE A 255 20.95 -9.49 4.31
C ILE A 255 19.79 -8.77 4.98
N PHE A 256 19.02 -9.42 5.86
CA PHE A 256 17.74 -8.91 6.37
C PHE A 256 17.74 -8.53 7.86
N GLY A 257 18.81 -8.82 8.58
CA GLY A 257 18.99 -8.48 10.00
C GLY A 257 19.57 -7.08 10.17
N LEU A 258 18.96 -6.26 11.03
CA LEU A 258 19.36 -4.88 11.33
C LEU A 258 19.79 -4.75 12.78
N TYR A 259 21.04 -4.35 13.00
CA TYR A 259 21.54 -3.97 14.32
C TYR A 259 21.23 -2.50 14.61
N ARG A 260 20.98 -2.19 15.88
CA ARG A 260 20.80 -0.81 16.33
C ARG A 260 22.11 -0.02 16.19
N ALA A 261 22.00 1.27 15.77
CA ALA A 261 23.11 2.17 15.50
C ALA A 261 24.05 1.76 14.33
N GLU A 262 23.67 0.78 13.52
CA GLU A 262 24.46 0.37 12.34
C GLU A 262 24.45 1.44 11.24
N THR A 263 23.38 2.22 11.15
CA THR A 263 23.17 3.22 10.08
C THR A 263 22.79 4.57 10.65
N ASP A 264 22.99 5.65 9.87
CA ASP A 264 22.49 6.98 10.20
C ASP A 264 21.29 7.32 9.31
N PHE A 265 20.11 7.35 9.91
CA PHE A 265 18.84 7.69 9.24
C PHE A 265 18.12 8.80 10.01
N LEU A 266 17.53 9.76 9.30
CA LEU A 266 16.91 10.92 9.95
C LEU A 266 15.63 11.41 9.26
N TYR A 267 15.57 11.41 7.92
CA TYR A 267 14.50 12.06 7.16
C TYR A 267 13.66 11.05 6.38
N TYR A 268 12.38 11.35 6.17
CA TYR A 268 11.49 10.53 5.33
C TYR A 268 12.03 10.25 3.93
N ASN A 269 12.76 11.22 3.36
CA ASN A 269 13.39 11.11 2.04
C ASN A 269 14.78 10.46 2.07
N GLY A 270 15.20 9.96 3.21
CA GLY A 270 16.41 9.15 3.35
C GLY A 270 16.12 7.67 3.09
N LYS A 271 17.17 6.90 2.85
CA LYS A 271 17.06 5.46 2.75
C LYS A 271 16.77 4.88 4.14
N ASN A 272 15.56 4.38 4.35
CA ASN A 272 15.17 3.81 5.63
C ASN A 272 15.79 2.42 5.81
N PRO A 273 16.69 2.21 6.78
CA PRO A 273 17.36 0.93 6.97
C PRO A 273 16.39 -0.20 7.32
N PHE A 274 15.29 0.11 8.00
CA PHE A 274 14.25 -0.86 8.33
C PHE A 274 13.51 -1.38 7.10
N ALA A 275 13.44 -0.61 6.02
CA ALA A 275 12.79 -1.07 4.78
C ALA A 275 13.59 -2.16 4.06
N ASP A 276 14.93 -2.12 4.18
CA ASP A 276 15.82 -3.11 3.56
C ASP A 276 16.10 -4.30 4.49
N LYS A 277 16.19 -4.03 5.82
CA LYS A 277 16.52 -5.01 6.86
C LYS A 277 15.47 -4.99 7.98
N PRO A 278 14.31 -5.61 7.78
CA PRO A 278 13.17 -5.48 8.70
C PRO A 278 13.22 -6.39 9.94
N LEU A 279 14.19 -7.29 10.03
CA LEU A 279 14.39 -8.14 11.20
C LEU A 279 15.37 -7.45 12.15
N CYS A 280 14.88 -6.99 13.29
CA CYS A 280 15.68 -6.16 14.19
C CYS A 280 16.33 -7.00 15.29
N TRP A 281 17.67 -7.00 15.40
CA TRP A 281 18.37 -7.64 16.50
C TRP A 281 18.04 -6.95 17.82
N ILE A 282 17.52 -7.70 18.79
CA ILE A 282 17.27 -7.25 20.16
C ILE A 282 18.35 -7.74 21.13
N ASP A 283 19.05 -8.80 20.78
CA ASP A 283 20.26 -9.30 21.42
C ASP A 283 21.13 -10.04 20.37
N LYS A 284 22.19 -10.73 20.81
CA LYS A 284 23.13 -11.43 19.92
C LYS A 284 22.55 -12.64 19.19
N GLU A 285 21.45 -13.19 19.68
CA GLU A 285 20.87 -14.44 19.19
C GLU A 285 19.41 -14.30 18.73
N THR A 286 18.78 -13.18 19.08
CA THR A 286 17.33 -13.00 18.91
C THR A 286 17.02 -11.80 18.03
N LEU A 287 16.18 -12.03 17.02
CA LEU A 287 15.62 -10.97 16.16
C LEU A 287 14.14 -10.74 16.51
N PHE A 288 13.72 -9.50 16.41
CA PHE A 288 12.34 -9.08 16.54
C PHE A 288 11.70 -8.92 15.16
N ILE A 289 10.51 -9.46 15.00
CA ILE A 289 9.70 -9.41 13.78
C ILE A 289 8.58 -8.39 14.00
N VAL A 290 8.68 -7.21 13.41
CA VAL A 290 7.61 -6.21 13.53
C VAL A 290 6.36 -6.68 12.79
N HIS A 291 6.51 -7.11 11.54
CA HIS A 291 5.49 -7.76 10.73
C HIS A 291 6.15 -8.48 9.54
N PRO A 292 5.76 -9.75 9.23
CA PRO A 292 6.40 -10.53 8.16
C PRO A 292 6.34 -9.88 6.79
N GLN A 293 5.29 -9.11 6.49
CA GLN A 293 5.13 -8.42 5.21
C GLN A 293 6.29 -7.48 4.87
N PHE A 294 6.94 -6.89 5.87
CA PHE A 294 8.13 -6.06 5.64
C PHE A 294 9.28 -6.87 5.07
N LEU A 295 9.44 -8.12 5.53
CA LEU A 295 10.46 -9.02 4.99
C LEU A 295 10.16 -9.40 3.53
N LEU A 296 8.92 -9.69 3.20
CA LEU A 296 8.54 -10.05 1.84
C LEU A 296 8.84 -8.90 0.85
N ASN A 297 8.57 -7.68 1.26
CA ASN A 297 8.92 -6.50 0.45
C ASN A 297 10.44 -6.27 0.37
N ALA A 298 11.17 -6.50 1.47
CA ALA A 298 12.62 -6.41 1.47
C ALA A 298 13.25 -7.47 0.54
N ILE A 299 12.70 -8.69 0.51
CA ILE A 299 13.09 -9.75 -0.42
C ILE A 299 12.88 -9.31 -1.87
N TYR A 300 11.67 -8.84 -2.22
CA TYR A 300 11.37 -8.34 -3.56
C TYR A 300 12.35 -7.25 -4.00
N ASN A 301 12.62 -6.27 -3.13
CA ASN A 301 13.55 -5.19 -3.42
C ASN A 301 14.99 -5.69 -3.54
N TYR A 302 15.44 -6.56 -2.64
CA TYR A 302 16.79 -7.12 -2.65
C TYR A 302 17.09 -7.89 -3.94
N ILE A 303 16.18 -8.79 -4.36
CA ILE A 303 16.33 -9.55 -5.59
C ILE A 303 16.36 -8.61 -6.79
N THR A 304 15.42 -7.67 -6.85
CA THR A 304 15.38 -6.69 -7.95
C THR A 304 16.67 -5.87 -8.02
N ASP A 305 17.15 -5.33 -6.89
CA ASP A 305 18.35 -4.50 -6.84
C ASP A 305 19.61 -5.31 -7.18
N THR A 306 19.65 -6.56 -6.77
CA THR A 306 20.74 -7.50 -7.10
C THR A 306 20.82 -7.76 -8.61
N LEU A 307 19.69 -8.06 -9.24
CA LEU A 307 19.64 -8.36 -10.69
C LEU A 307 19.77 -7.11 -11.57
N GLU A 308 19.33 -5.95 -11.11
CA GLU A 308 19.42 -4.68 -11.86
C GLU A 308 20.73 -3.92 -11.62
N ASN A 309 21.62 -4.42 -10.75
CA ASN A 309 22.89 -3.74 -10.46
C ASN A 309 23.73 -3.60 -11.73
N PRO A 310 24.08 -2.36 -12.15
CA PRO A 310 24.84 -2.11 -13.38
C PRO A 310 26.24 -2.76 -13.41
N GLU A 311 26.78 -3.13 -12.26
CA GLU A 311 28.07 -3.82 -12.16
C GLU A 311 27.98 -5.29 -12.62
N ASN A 312 26.75 -5.82 -12.75
CA ASN A 312 26.53 -7.18 -13.22
C ASN A 312 26.53 -7.26 -14.74
N SER A 313 27.29 -8.20 -15.29
CA SER A 313 27.41 -8.41 -16.73
C SER A 313 26.09 -8.75 -17.44
N PHE A 314 25.08 -9.22 -16.71
CA PHE A 314 23.77 -9.60 -17.26
C PHE A 314 22.63 -8.65 -16.87
N ALA A 315 22.91 -7.53 -16.20
CA ALA A 315 21.88 -6.56 -15.82
C ALA A 315 21.04 -6.06 -17.00
N ASP A 316 21.67 -5.81 -18.14
CA ASP A 316 20.96 -5.39 -19.35
C ASP A 316 20.11 -6.52 -19.96
N LYS A 317 20.58 -7.78 -19.90
CA LYS A 317 19.81 -8.95 -20.31
C LYS A 317 18.60 -9.12 -19.41
N TYR A 318 18.79 -8.99 -18.09
CA TYR A 318 17.69 -9.05 -17.12
C TYR A 318 16.65 -7.97 -17.40
N LYS A 319 17.04 -6.70 -17.54
CA LYS A 319 16.11 -5.59 -17.81
C LYS A 319 15.27 -5.82 -19.06
N LYS A 320 15.88 -6.36 -20.12
CA LYS A 320 15.16 -6.69 -21.36
C LYS A 320 14.17 -7.83 -21.14
N SER A 321 14.60 -8.94 -20.54
CA SER A 321 13.73 -10.08 -20.26
C SER A 321 12.61 -9.72 -19.27
N LYS A 322 12.90 -8.86 -18.27
CA LYS A 322 11.88 -8.36 -17.34
C LYS A 322 10.76 -7.62 -18.06
N ALA A 323 11.07 -6.82 -19.08
CA ALA A 323 10.04 -6.14 -19.86
C ALA A 323 9.12 -7.15 -20.56
N ASP A 324 9.69 -8.14 -21.27
CA ASP A 324 8.92 -9.20 -21.94
C ASP A 324 8.05 -9.99 -20.91
N ILE A 325 8.62 -10.34 -19.74
CA ILE A 325 7.89 -11.06 -18.68
C ILE A 325 6.70 -10.22 -18.17
N VAL A 326 6.92 -8.94 -17.91
CA VAL A 326 5.86 -8.04 -17.39
C VAL A 326 4.75 -7.85 -18.42
N GLU A 327 5.06 -7.75 -19.71
CA GLU A 327 4.06 -7.72 -20.79
C GLU A 327 3.20 -9.00 -20.77
N ASP A 328 3.84 -10.17 -20.72
CA ASP A 328 3.13 -11.46 -20.68
C ASP A 328 2.25 -11.59 -19.43
N LEU A 329 2.72 -11.10 -18.28
CA LEU A 329 1.94 -11.08 -17.05
C LEU A 329 0.69 -10.20 -17.20
N PHE A 330 0.80 -8.99 -17.76
CA PHE A 330 -0.36 -8.14 -18.01
C PHE A 330 -1.34 -8.79 -18.98
N ILE A 331 -0.86 -9.46 -20.01
CA ILE A 331 -1.73 -10.22 -20.93
C ILE A 331 -2.48 -11.34 -20.19
N LYS A 332 -1.82 -12.06 -19.28
CA LYS A 332 -2.48 -13.07 -18.44
C LYS A 332 -3.62 -12.45 -17.63
N LEU A 333 -3.41 -11.28 -17.02
CA LEU A 333 -4.46 -10.57 -16.27
C LEU A 333 -5.60 -10.09 -17.16
N LEU A 334 -5.29 -9.48 -18.30
CA LEU A 334 -6.30 -8.98 -19.24
C LEU A 334 -7.14 -10.13 -19.82
N LYS A 335 -6.56 -11.31 -20.03
CA LYS A 335 -7.29 -12.53 -20.41
C LYS A 335 -8.26 -13.00 -19.33
N LYS A 336 -7.97 -12.79 -18.04
CA LYS A 336 -8.93 -13.09 -16.97
C LYS A 336 -10.17 -12.18 -17.03
N ILE A 337 -10.06 -10.98 -17.62
CA ILE A 337 -11.18 -10.04 -17.79
C ILE A 337 -11.96 -10.32 -19.08
N PHE A 338 -11.28 -10.34 -20.23
CA PHE A 338 -11.93 -10.36 -21.54
C PHE A 338 -12.11 -11.77 -22.11
N GLY A 339 -11.39 -12.79 -21.57
CA GLY A 339 -11.49 -14.18 -22.01
C GLY A 339 -11.14 -14.36 -23.49
N GLU A 340 -11.80 -15.34 -24.11
CA GLU A 340 -11.65 -15.67 -25.53
C GLU A 340 -12.49 -14.78 -26.45
N GLU A 341 -13.30 -13.89 -25.90
CA GLU A 341 -14.09 -12.93 -26.71
C GLU A 341 -13.22 -11.83 -27.32
N ALA A 342 -12.02 -11.62 -26.75
CA ALA A 342 -11.05 -10.65 -27.24
C ALA A 342 -9.92 -11.32 -28.05
N LYS A 343 -9.37 -10.58 -29.01
CA LYS A 343 -8.13 -10.94 -29.69
C LYS A 343 -6.99 -10.13 -29.13
N TYR A 344 -5.88 -10.81 -28.84
CA TYR A 344 -4.69 -10.22 -28.23
C TYR A 344 -3.53 -10.26 -29.22
N HIS A 345 -2.94 -9.11 -29.46
CA HIS A 345 -1.77 -8.96 -30.31
C HIS A 345 -0.66 -8.28 -29.52
N THR A 346 0.53 -8.86 -29.54
CA THR A 346 1.71 -8.35 -28.83
C THR A 346 2.76 -7.93 -29.82
N SER A 347 3.68 -7.05 -29.42
CA SER A 347 4.80 -6.62 -30.25
C SER A 347 4.34 -6.09 -31.60
N VAL A 348 3.34 -5.21 -31.60
CA VAL A 348 2.65 -4.72 -32.80
C VAL A 348 3.45 -3.60 -33.45
N CYS A 349 3.73 -3.73 -34.75
CA CYS A 349 4.34 -2.67 -35.55
C CYS A 349 3.35 -2.17 -36.61
N GLU A 350 3.29 -0.86 -36.81
CA GLU A 350 2.47 -0.22 -37.85
C GLU A 350 2.93 -0.61 -39.25
N GLU A 351 4.27 -0.57 -39.47
CA GLU A 351 4.96 -0.95 -40.67
C GLU A 351 6.33 -1.55 -40.31
N ARG A 352 6.96 -2.28 -41.21
CA ARG A 352 8.26 -2.89 -40.97
C ARG A 352 9.32 -1.84 -40.64
N GLY A 353 9.85 -1.93 -39.39
CA GLY A 353 10.93 -1.05 -38.91
C GLY A 353 10.42 0.16 -38.13
N THR A 354 9.11 0.28 -37.87
CA THR A 354 8.55 1.22 -36.90
C THR A 354 8.76 0.73 -35.47
N LYS A 355 8.50 1.60 -34.49
CA LYS A 355 8.58 1.26 -33.08
C LYS A 355 7.52 0.20 -32.75
N GLU A 356 7.90 -0.76 -31.93
CA GLU A 356 7.02 -1.82 -31.44
C GLU A 356 6.08 -1.26 -30.37
N HIS A 357 4.81 -1.68 -30.43
CA HIS A 357 3.79 -1.42 -29.42
C HIS A 357 3.54 -2.70 -28.64
N ASP A 358 3.39 -2.58 -27.32
CA ASP A 358 3.43 -3.73 -26.43
C ASP A 358 2.20 -4.63 -26.61
N ILE A 359 0.98 -4.10 -26.45
CA ILE A 359 -0.26 -4.90 -26.47
C ILE A 359 -1.37 -4.15 -27.21
N LEU A 360 -2.01 -4.82 -28.19
CA LEU A 360 -3.25 -4.38 -28.81
C LEU A 360 -4.34 -5.43 -28.57
N ILE A 361 -5.49 -5.00 -28.05
CA ILE A 361 -6.63 -5.88 -27.78
C ILE A 361 -7.83 -5.43 -28.63
N GLU A 362 -8.38 -6.35 -29.41
CA GLU A 362 -9.65 -6.16 -30.10
C GLU A 362 -10.76 -6.81 -29.25
N PHE A 363 -11.71 -5.99 -28.82
CA PHE A 363 -12.89 -6.45 -28.10
C PHE A 363 -14.14 -5.70 -28.62
N LYS A 364 -15.01 -6.40 -29.32
CA LYS A 364 -16.24 -5.84 -29.91
C LYS A 364 -15.94 -4.55 -30.71
N ASP A 365 -16.57 -3.45 -30.35
CA ASP A 365 -16.42 -2.14 -30.99
C ASP A 365 -15.26 -1.32 -30.39
N TYR A 366 -14.31 -1.96 -29.73
CA TYR A 366 -13.19 -1.30 -29.07
C TYR A 366 -11.85 -1.88 -29.50
N ILE A 367 -10.85 -0.99 -29.55
CA ILE A 367 -9.44 -1.33 -29.61
C ILE A 367 -8.76 -0.72 -28.38
N LEU A 368 -8.18 -1.54 -27.55
CA LEU A 368 -7.38 -1.08 -26.43
C LEU A 368 -5.91 -1.15 -26.82
N ILE A 369 -5.21 -0.03 -26.71
CA ILE A 369 -3.77 0.07 -26.90
C ILE A 369 -3.16 0.20 -25.53
N ALA A 370 -2.49 -0.85 -25.07
CA ALA A 370 -1.89 -0.88 -23.75
C ALA A 370 -0.35 -0.94 -23.87
N GLU A 371 0.29 0.10 -23.38
CA GLU A 371 1.75 0.21 -23.29
C GLU A 371 2.20 -0.09 -21.88
N VAL A 372 3.23 -0.90 -21.71
CA VAL A 372 3.68 -1.46 -20.43
C VAL A 372 4.98 -0.79 -19.98
N LYS A 373 5.08 -0.44 -18.70
CA LYS A 373 6.29 0.12 -18.09
C LYS A 373 6.66 -0.59 -16.79
N ALA A 374 7.82 -1.23 -16.78
CA ALA A 374 8.38 -1.93 -15.63
C ALA A 374 9.38 -1.09 -14.81
N SER A 375 9.50 0.21 -15.11
CA SER A 375 10.47 1.10 -14.46
C SER A 375 10.16 1.31 -12.98
N LYS A 376 11.22 1.34 -12.14
CA LYS A 376 11.08 1.65 -10.71
C LYS A 376 10.63 3.09 -10.48
N VAL A 377 9.85 3.28 -9.43
CA VAL A 377 9.60 4.62 -8.85
C VAL A 377 10.92 5.15 -8.32
N ARG A 378 11.34 6.33 -8.80
CA ARG A 378 12.60 6.94 -8.35
C ARG A 378 12.43 7.60 -7.00
N GLU A 379 13.33 7.31 -6.03
CA GLU A 379 13.30 7.85 -4.67
C GLU A 379 13.02 9.35 -4.54
N PRO A 380 13.48 10.23 -5.43
CA PRO A 380 13.21 11.66 -5.32
C PRO A 380 11.74 12.07 -5.40
N PHE A 381 10.81 11.16 -5.67
CA PHE A 381 9.39 11.45 -5.49
C PHE A 381 9.05 11.94 -4.08
N PHE A 382 9.83 11.52 -3.10
CA PHE A 382 9.62 11.83 -1.69
C PHE A 382 10.41 13.07 -1.21
N ASN A 383 11.18 13.70 -2.08
CA ASN A 383 11.97 14.87 -1.73
C ASN A 383 11.23 16.17 -2.08
N PRO A 384 10.78 16.98 -1.09
CA PRO A 384 10.04 18.20 -1.34
C PRO A 384 10.75 19.21 -2.26
N GLU A 385 12.09 19.31 -2.15
CA GLU A 385 12.88 20.30 -2.91
C GLU A 385 13.07 19.89 -4.38
N LYS A 386 13.10 18.60 -4.65
CA LYS A 386 13.35 18.03 -5.99
C LYS A 386 12.15 17.32 -6.58
N GLY A 387 11.07 17.18 -5.82
CA GLY A 387 9.90 16.36 -6.14
C GLY A 387 9.34 16.67 -7.53
N TYR A 388 9.00 17.92 -7.80
CA TYR A 388 8.43 18.29 -9.09
C TYR A 388 9.32 17.89 -10.28
N LYS A 389 10.60 18.27 -10.26
CA LYS A 389 11.50 17.99 -11.38
C LYS A 389 11.61 16.48 -11.64
N ARG A 390 11.78 15.71 -10.59
CA ARG A 390 11.95 14.25 -10.72
C ARG A 390 10.68 13.54 -11.16
N VAL A 391 9.52 13.97 -10.63
CA VAL A 391 8.22 13.45 -11.07
C VAL A 391 7.99 13.82 -12.54
N HIS A 392 8.21 15.08 -12.90
CA HIS A 392 8.08 15.56 -14.28
C HIS A 392 9.01 14.79 -15.24
N ASP A 393 10.28 14.63 -14.89
CA ASP A 393 11.26 13.94 -15.72
C ASP A 393 10.91 12.45 -15.86
N HIS A 394 10.42 11.81 -14.78
CA HIS A 394 10.00 10.42 -14.83
C HIS A 394 8.75 10.24 -15.70
N PHE A 395 7.70 11.03 -15.45
CA PHE A 395 6.43 10.90 -16.18
C PHE A 395 6.55 11.24 -17.66
N ASN A 396 7.45 12.15 -18.06
CA ASN A 396 7.60 12.57 -19.45
C ASN A 396 8.86 11.97 -20.14
N SER A 397 9.52 10.99 -19.52
CA SER A 397 10.62 10.24 -20.16
C SER A 397 10.08 9.11 -21.05
N ASP A 398 10.90 8.65 -21.99
CA ASP A 398 10.59 7.50 -22.86
C ASP A 398 10.27 6.22 -22.07
N SER A 399 10.92 6.06 -20.92
CA SER A 399 10.70 4.92 -20.00
C SER A 399 9.60 5.15 -18.98
N GLY A 400 8.93 6.30 -19.02
CA GLY A 400 7.86 6.69 -18.09
C GLY A 400 6.47 6.59 -18.71
N ILE A 401 5.47 7.04 -17.94
CA ILE A 401 4.06 7.05 -18.35
C ILE A 401 3.86 7.93 -19.60
N GLY A 402 4.60 9.04 -19.74
CA GLY A 402 4.52 9.92 -20.90
C GLY A 402 5.00 9.25 -22.19
N GLY A 403 6.14 8.54 -22.14
CA GLY A 403 6.61 7.79 -23.30
C GLY A 403 5.66 6.67 -23.71
N ALA A 404 5.05 5.96 -22.75
CA ALA A 404 3.98 5.00 -23.01
C ALA A 404 2.77 5.67 -23.67
N TYR A 405 2.32 6.78 -23.10
CA TYR A 405 1.20 7.54 -23.66
C TYR A 405 1.47 8.00 -25.10
N GLU A 406 2.66 8.56 -25.38
CA GLU A 406 3.04 8.99 -26.73
C GLU A 406 3.02 7.81 -27.73
N GLN A 407 3.52 6.63 -27.32
CA GLN A 407 3.47 5.42 -28.15
C GLN A 407 2.01 5.03 -28.45
N ALA A 408 1.16 4.96 -27.42
CA ALA A 408 -0.25 4.63 -27.61
C ALA A 408 -0.98 5.63 -28.52
N ILE A 409 -0.67 6.92 -28.43
CA ILE A 409 -1.28 7.96 -29.27
C ILE A 409 -0.78 7.90 -30.72
N ILE A 410 0.49 7.57 -30.96
CA ILE A 410 1.02 7.37 -32.31
C ILE A 410 0.23 6.25 -32.99
N LEU A 411 0.11 5.08 -32.36
CA LEU A 411 -0.64 3.96 -32.90
C LEU A 411 -2.13 4.30 -33.08
N LYS A 412 -2.73 4.98 -32.11
CA LYS A 412 -4.13 5.44 -32.20
C LYS A 412 -4.34 6.31 -33.43
N LYS A 413 -3.51 7.33 -33.64
CA LYS A 413 -3.57 8.20 -34.83
C LYS A 413 -3.40 7.42 -36.12
N PHE A 414 -2.44 6.50 -36.16
CA PHE A 414 -2.24 5.64 -37.33
C PHE A 414 -3.52 4.87 -37.66
N ILE A 415 -4.14 4.24 -36.67
CA ILE A 415 -5.40 3.49 -36.86
C ILE A 415 -6.51 4.44 -37.36
N GLU A 416 -6.66 5.62 -36.78
CA GLU A 416 -7.68 6.61 -37.15
C GLU A 416 -7.52 7.15 -38.58
N THR A 417 -6.35 7.07 -39.19
CA THR A 417 -6.13 7.45 -40.60
C THR A 417 -6.59 6.39 -41.59
N LYS A 418 -6.91 5.18 -41.15
CA LYS A 418 -7.32 4.06 -41.99
C LYS A 418 -8.85 3.95 -42.05
N ASN A 419 -9.37 3.57 -43.21
CA ASN A 419 -10.81 3.61 -43.42
C ASN A 419 -11.55 2.34 -43.03
N ASP A 420 -10.91 1.16 -43.12
CA ASP A 420 -11.66 -0.10 -42.92
C ASP A 420 -10.81 -1.20 -42.32
N THR A 421 -9.67 -1.52 -42.93
CA THR A 421 -8.86 -2.68 -42.58
C THR A 421 -7.40 -2.28 -42.46
N ILE A 422 -6.73 -2.74 -41.41
CA ILE A 422 -5.30 -2.52 -41.20
C ILE A 422 -4.58 -3.87 -41.15
N LEU A 423 -3.47 -3.94 -41.88
CA LEU A 423 -2.52 -5.04 -41.79
C LEU A 423 -1.38 -4.63 -40.86
N PHE A 424 -1.25 -5.30 -39.74
CA PHE A 424 -0.16 -5.12 -38.81
C PHE A 424 0.88 -6.22 -38.96
N GLU A 425 2.12 -5.92 -38.59
CA GLU A 425 3.18 -6.90 -38.43
C GLU A 425 3.47 -7.14 -36.94
N ASN A 426 3.73 -8.39 -36.58
CA ASN A 426 4.20 -8.80 -35.28
C ASN A 426 5.37 -9.75 -35.46
N LYS A 427 6.56 -9.37 -35.01
CA LYS A 427 7.85 -10.10 -35.09
C LYS A 427 8.05 -10.95 -36.37
N ASN A 428 7.21 -11.90 -36.70
CA ASN A 428 7.22 -12.74 -37.88
C ASN A 428 5.83 -13.10 -38.39
N LYS A 429 4.77 -12.50 -37.87
CA LYS A 429 3.38 -12.78 -38.24
C LYS A 429 2.72 -11.50 -38.69
N LYS A 430 1.81 -11.63 -39.64
CA LYS A 430 0.91 -10.57 -40.07
C LYS A 430 -0.49 -10.88 -39.57
N PHE A 431 -1.17 -9.88 -39.08
CA PHE A 431 -2.58 -10.01 -38.68
C PHE A 431 -3.37 -8.80 -39.18
N VAL A 432 -4.66 -8.99 -39.27
CA VAL A 432 -5.58 -7.99 -39.85
C VAL A 432 -6.57 -7.57 -38.78
N VAL A 433 -6.72 -6.26 -38.61
CA VAL A 433 -7.79 -5.66 -37.81
C VAL A 433 -8.81 -5.04 -38.75
N GLU A 434 -10.05 -5.53 -38.67
CA GLU A 434 -11.15 -5.13 -39.57
C GLU A 434 -12.08 -4.11 -38.90
N ASN A 435 -12.83 -3.35 -39.71
CA ASN A 435 -13.86 -2.39 -39.28
C ASN A 435 -13.32 -1.32 -38.32
N VAL A 436 -12.08 -0.88 -38.49
CA VAL A 436 -11.42 0.05 -37.56
C VAL A 436 -12.12 1.41 -37.45
N SER A 437 -12.78 1.87 -38.55
CA SER A 437 -13.54 3.13 -38.58
C SER A 437 -14.73 3.17 -37.61
N ASN A 438 -15.23 2.00 -37.22
CA ASN A 438 -16.36 1.87 -36.29
C ASN A 438 -15.92 1.59 -34.85
N LYS A 439 -14.60 1.37 -34.61
CA LYS A 439 -14.08 1.02 -33.30
C LYS A 439 -13.61 2.26 -32.54
N LYS A 440 -13.91 2.31 -31.25
CA LYS A 440 -13.36 3.29 -30.32
C LYS A 440 -11.99 2.83 -29.83
N ILE A 441 -11.01 3.72 -29.88
CA ILE A 441 -9.64 3.41 -29.49
C ILE A 441 -9.37 3.99 -28.10
N LEU A 442 -8.96 3.14 -27.17
CA LEU A 442 -8.74 3.46 -25.77
C LEU A 442 -7.25 3.35 -25.45
N PRO A 443 -6.55 4.47 -25.16
CA PRO A 443 -5.15 4.43 -24.73
C PRO A 443 -5.06 4.01 -23.27
N ILE A 444 -4.20 3.04 -22.98
CA ILE A 444 -3.97 2.49 -21.65
C ILE A 444 -2.46 2.48 -21.38
N VAL A 445 -2.07 2.79 -20.15
CA VAL A 445 -0.70 2.63 -19.67
C VAL A 445 -0.73 1.70 -18.46
N LEU A 446 0.02 0.60 -18.58
CA LEU A 446 0.14 -0.39 -17.51
C LEU A 446 1.53 -0.28 -16.86
N THR A 447 1.58 -0.19 -15.54
CA THR A 447 2.83 -0.05 -14.80
C THR A 447 3.02 -1.19 -13.80
N LEU A 448 4.25 -1.72 -13.69
CA LEU A 448 4.56 -2.72 -12.67
C LEU A 448 4.48 -2.13 -11.27
N ASN A 449 4.91 -0.88 -11.11
CA ASN A 449 4.98 -0.18 -9.83
C ASN A 449 3.83 0.82 -9.65
N GLN A 450 3.49 1.09 -8.40
CA GLN A 450 2.47 2.06 -8.02
C GLN A 450 3.02 3.49 -8.05
N PHE A 451 2.20 4.43 -8.51
CA PHE A 451 2.48 5.87 -8.53
C PHE A 451 1.42 6.67 -7.75
N GLY A 452 0.51 5.99 -7.06
CA GLY A 452 -0.54 6.59 -6.25
C GLY A 452 -1.43 7.56 -7.04
N GLY A 453 -1.90 8.60 -6.39
CA GLY A 453 -2.78 9.61 -6.99
C GLY A 453 -2.21 10.29 -8.24
N LEU A 454 -0.88 10.32 -8.41
CA LEU A 454 -0.23 10.83 -9.63
C LEU A 454 -0.58 10.01 -10.87
N ALA A 455 -0.79 8.69 -10.75
CA ALA A 455 -1.23 7.82 -11.84
C ALA A 455 -2.74 7.93 -12.06
N VAL A 456 -3.50 8.08 -10.98
CA VAL A 456 -4.95 8.27 -11.06
C VAL A 456 -5.30 9.54 -11.81
N ASN A 457 -4.59 10.65 -11.59
CA ASN A 457 -4.81 11.90 -12.31
C ASN A 457 -3.52 12.50 -12.85
N THR A 458 -3.15 12.14 -14.07
CA THR A 458 -1.94 12.62 -14.73
C THR A 458 -2.08 14.02 -15.33
N SER A 459 -3.25 14.66 -15.26
CA SER A 459 -3.55 15.89 -16.00
C SER A 459 -2.66 17.08 -15.62
N MET A 460 -2.12 17.08 -14.43
CA MET A 460 -1.24 18.15 -13.95
C MET A 460 0.22 18.00 -14.42
N ILE A 461 0.62 16.80 -14.85
CA ILE A 461 2.03 16.49 -15.10
C ILE A 461 2.29 15.96 -16.51
N LEU A 462 1.38 15.17 -17.05
CA LEU A 462 1.51 14.56 -18.37
C LEU A 462 1.34 15.62 -19.47
N LYS A 463 2.29 15.68 -20.40
CA LYS A 463 2.13 16.45 -21.62
C LYS A 463 1.17 15.73 -22.56
N LYS A 464 -0.03 16.24 -22.66
CA LYS A 464 -1.07 15.71 -23.54
C LYS A 464 -1.12 16.52 -24.83
N GLU A 465 -1.28 15.85 -25.96
CA GLU A 465 -1.60 16.51 -27.22
C GLU A 465 -3.03 17.04 -27.23
N ASP A 466 -3.23 18.20 -27.87
CA ASP A 466 -4.56 18.77 -28.04
C ASP A 466 -5.48 17.80 -28.78
N ASN A 467 -6.74 17.72 -28.34
CA ASN A 467 -7.76 16.81 -28.87
C ASN A 467 -7.52 15.30 -28.69
N GLN A 468 -6.45 14.89 -27.99
CA GLN A 468 -6.28 13.49 -27.60
C GLN A 468 -6.78 13.25 -26.17
N PRO A 469 -7.30 12.06 -25.84
CA PRO A 469 -7.69 11.72 -24.48
C PRO A 469 -6.47 11.52 -23.59
N TYR A 470 -6.63 11.63 -22.27
CA TYR A 470 -5.66 11.07 -21.31
C TYR A 470 -5.72 9.53 -21.34
N PRO A 471 -4.65 8.82 -21.04
CA PRO A 471 -4.71 7.37 -20.90
C PRO A 471 -5.43 6.98 -19.60
N TRP A 472 -6.00 5.79 -19.57
CA TRP A 472 -6.20 5.10 -18.30
C TRP A 472 -4.86 4.51 -17.84
N VAL A 473 -4.44 4.85 -16.62
CA VAL A 473 -3.18 4.34 -16.03
C VAL A 473 -3.52 3.40 -14.90
N CYS A 474 -3.00 2.18 -14.94
CA CYS A 474 -3.23 1.18 -13.92
C CYS A 474 -1.95 0.42 -13.62
N ASN A 475 -1.66 0.17 -12.34
CA ASN A 475 -0.53 -0.66 -11.97
C ASN A 475 -0.92 -2.14 -11.82
N TRP A 476 0.10 -3.02 -11.78
CA TRP A 476 -0.08 -4.45 -11.67
C TRP A 476 -0.99 -4.87 -10.51
N HIS A 477 -0.71 -4.35 -9.33
CA HIS A 477 -1.44 -4.70 -8.10
C HIS A 477 -2.91 -4.29 -8.17
N ASP A 478 -3.18 -3.08 -8.66
CA ASP A 478 -4.56 -2.60 -8.79
C ASP A 478 -5.31 -3.44 -9.82
N LEU A 479 -4.70 -3.77 -10.97
CA LEU A 479 -5.35 -4.59 -11.99
C LEU A 479 -5.68 -6.00 -11.49
N GLU A 480 -4.80 -6.60 -10.70
CA GLU A 480 -5.03 -7.89 -10.05
C GLU A 480 -6.25 -7.85 -9.13
N ASN A 481 -6.32 -6.84 -8.28
CA ASN A 481 -7.45 -6.64 -7.37
C ASN A 481 -8.73 -6.18 -8.07
N ILE A 482 -8.63 -5.41 -9.15
CA ILE A 482 -9.76 -5.07 -10.01
C ILE A 482 -10.43 -6.34 -10.55
N ILE A 483 -9.65 -7.34 -10.97
CA ILE A 483 -10.18 -8.62 -11.43
C ILE A 483 -10.99 -9.31 -10.32
N GLU A 484 -10.48 -9.33 -9.10
CA GLU A 484 -11.16 -9.89 -7.95
C GLU A 484 -12.50 -9.15 -7.68
N ILE A 485 -12.50 -7.83 -7.74
CA ILE A 485 -13.70 -7.00 -7.58
C ILE A 485 -14.73 -7.30 -8.68
N LEU A 486 -14.30 -7.36 -9.95
CA LEU A 486 -15.19 -7.65 -11.07
C LEU A 486 -15.84 -9.04 -10.92
N GLN A 487 -15.07 -10.05 -10.55
CA GLN A 487 -15.56 -11.40 -10.33
C GLN A 487 -16.54 -11.46 -9.14
N TYR A 488 -16.22 -10.84 -8.03
CA TYR A 488 -17.07 -10.80 -6.84
C TYR A 488 -18.41 -10.10 -7.11
N LEU A 489 -18.39 -9.01 -7.87
CA LEU A 489 -19.59 -8.27 -8.26
C LEU A 489 -20.31 -8.85 -9.49
N ASN A 490 -19.85 -10.01 -10.02
CA ASN A 490 -20.39 -10.66 -11.23
C ASN A 490 -20.46 -9.70 -12.44
N LYS A 491 -19.43 -8.86 -12.61
CA LYS A 491 -19.31 -7.93 -13.73
C LYS A 491 -18.83 -8.65 -15.00
N LYS A 492 -19.35 -8.20 -16.14
CA LYS A 492 -18.95 -8.70 -17.46
C LYS A 492 -17.83 -7.85 -18.04
N PRO A 493 -17.11 -8.35 -19.07
CA PRO A 493 -16.11 -7.54 -19.79
C PRO A 493 -16.65 -6.19 -20.29
N ASP A 494 -17.91 -6.13 -20.72
CA ASP A 494 -18.56 -4.88 -21.14
C ASP A 494 -18.66 -3.85 -20.00
N ASP A 495 -18.98 -4.28 -18.78
CA ASP A 495 -19.01 -3.40 -17.60
C ASP A 495 -17.64 -2.77 -17.34
N PHE A 496 -16.56 -3.53 -17.57
CA PHE A 496 -15.20 -3.04 -17.41
C PHE A 496 -14.82 -2.06 -18.53
N ILE A 497 -15.22 -2.31 -19.76
CA ILE A 497 -15.05 -1.35 -20.87
C ILE A 497 -15.80 -0.04 -20.57
N ASP A 498 -17.04 -0.12 -20.10
CA ASP A 498 -17.80 1.07 -19.70
C ASP A 498 -17.09 1.87 -18.61
N TYR A 499 -16.45 1.18 -17.65
CA TYR A 499 -15.61 1.81 -16.65
C TYR A 499 -14.43 2.53 -17.29
N ILE A 500 -13.65 1.87 -18.15
CA ILE A 500 -12.49 2.49 -18.82
C ILE A 500 -12.90 3.70 -19.64
N VAL A 501 -13.99 3.60 -20.40
CA VAL A 501 -14.52 4.72 -21.20
C VAL A 501 -14.89 5.90 -20.30
N TRP A 502 -15.62 5.65 -19.22
CA TRP A 502 -15.97 6.67 -18.24
C TRP A 502 -14.71 7.28 -17.59
N ARG A 503 -13.75 6.43 -17.25
CA ARG A 503 -12.51 6.82 -16.56
C ARG A 503 -11.65 7.74 -17.42
N ILE A 504 -11.49 7.42 -18.70
CA ILE A 504 -10.76 8.24 -19.68
C ILE A 504 -11.48 9.59 -19.88
N ALA A 505 -12.80 9.58 -20.03
CA ALA A 505 -13.60 10.78 -20.23
C ALA A 505 -13.56 11.73 -19.03
N ASN A 506 -13.46 11.20 -17.82
CA ASN A 506 -13.44 11.97 -16.58
C ASN A 506 -12.03 12.12 -15.96
N HIS A 507 -10.97 11.68 -16.64
CA HIS A 507 -9.62 11.64 -16.12
C HIS A 507 -9.18 12.89 -15.34
N PRO A 508 -9.30 14.12 -15.86
CA PRO A 508 -8.86 15.32 -15.15
C PRO A 508 -9.76 15.72 -13.96
N ASN A 509 -10.92 15.10 -13.83
CA ASN A 509 -11.89 15.40 -12.79
C ASN A 509 -11.84 14.40 -11.63
N VAL A 510 -11.21 13.25 -11.80
CA VAL A 510 -11.12 12.20 -10.79
C VAL A 510 -9.95 12.47 -9.88
N LEU A 511 -10.21 12.48 -8.57
CA LEU A 511 -9.22 12.65 -7.51
C LEU A 511 -9.33 11.47 -6.54
N SER A 512 -8.28 10.69 -6.42
CA SER A 512 -8.16 9.55 -5.50
C SER A 512 -6.69 9.23 -5.24
N SER A 513 -6.41 8.53 -4.16
CA SER A 513 -5.06 8.03 -3.84
C SER A 513 -4.70 6.78 -4.65
N ASP A 514 -5.68 5.97 -5.06
CA ASP A 514 -5.46 4.81 -5.92
C ASP A 514 -6.65 4.51 -6.85
N GLU A 515 -6.45 3.62 -7.80
CA GLU A 515 -7.46 3.24 -8.78
C GLU A 515 -8.51 2.26 -8.20
N LEU A 516 -8.20 1.57 -7.10
CA LEU A 516 -9.14 0.66 -6.42
C LEU A 516 -10.30 1.42 -5.81
N ASP A 517 -10.05 2.55 -5.13
CA ASP A 517 -11.11 3.43 -4.61
C ASP A 517 -12.03 3.93 -5.73
N VAL A 518 -11.45 4.24 -6.90
CA VAL A 518 -12.21 4.75 -8.05
C VAL A 518 -13.14 3.69 -8.62
N ILE A 519 -12.64 2.47 -8.87
CA ILE A 519 -13.46 1.41 -9.47
C ILE A 519 -14.52 0.90 -8.48
N GLU A 520 -14.19 0.79 -7.21
CA GLU A 520 -15.14 0.44 -6.16
C GLU A 520 -16.28 1.48 -6.11
N GLY A 521 -15.94 2.76 -6.03
CA GLY A 521 -16.91 3.84 -6.05
C GLY A 521 -17.77 3.86 -7.32
N TYR A 522 -17.19 3.56 -8.48
CA TYR A 522 -17.93 3.49 -9.75
C TYR A 522 -18.97 2.37 -9.78
N PHE A 523 -18.67 1.19 -9.25
CA PHE A 523 -19.59 0.05 -9.28
C PHE A 523 -20.59 0.04 -8.13
N ILE A 524 -20.24 0.56 -6.98
CA ILE A 524 -21.11 0.56 -5.81
C ILE A 524 -22.02 1.79 -5.77
N ASN A 525 -21.52 2.95 -6.25
CA ASN A 525 -22.24 4.21 -6.16
C ASN A 525 -22.67 4.72 -7.54
N SER A 526 -23.93 4.45 -7.93
CA SER A 526 -24.49 4.88 -9.21
C SER A 526 -24.42 6.39 -9.46
N TYR A 527 -24.44 7.20 -8.41
CA TYR A 527 -24.36 8.67 -8.49
C TYR A 527 -23.04 9.15 -9.14
N VAL A 528 -21.95 8.39 -8.97
CA VAL A 528 -20.64 8.73 -9.53
C VAL A 528 -20.68 8.84 -11.05
N LYS A 529 -21.47 8.00 -11.72
CA LYS A 529 -21.56 7.94 -13.19
C LYS A 529 -22.18 9.21 -13.80
N GLU A 530 -23.04 9.89 -13.06
CA GLU A 530 -23.79 11.06 -13.52
C GLU A 530 -23.16 12.39 -13.06
N LYS A 531 -22.16 12.33 -12.14
CA LYS A 531 -21.56 13.52 -11.55
C LYS A 531 -20.75 14.29 -12.57
N LYS A 532 -20.99 15.61 -12.66
CA LYS A 532 -20.20 16.55 -13.47
C LYS A 532 -19.22 17.31 -12.57
N GLY A 533 -18.02 17.60 -13.10
CA GLY A 533 -16.96 18.30 -12.38
C GLY A 533 -16.12 17.38 -11.52
N ALA A 534 -15.46 17.91 -10.50
CA ALA A 534 -14.53 17.16 -9.65
C ALA A 534 -15.24 16.02 -8.89
N ILE A 535 -14.68 14.84 -8.97
CA ILE A 535 -15.15 13.62 -8.33
C ILE A 535 -14.02 13.16 -7.38
N TYR A 536 -14.26 13.30 -6.10
CA TYR A 536 -13.30 12.87 -5.07
C TYR A 536 -13.73 11.52 -4.51
N PHE A 537 -12.80 10.59 -4.53
CA PHE A 537 -12.91 9.30 -3.87
C PHE A 537 -11.97 9.37 -2.65
N PRO A 538 -12.50 9.44 -1.43
CA PRO A 538 -11.66 9.44 -0.24
C PRO A 538 -10.97 8.08 -0.13
N PRO A 539 -9.73 8.03 0.41
CA PRO A 539 -9.13 6.77 0.80
C PRO A 539 -10.06 6.14 1.84
N ASN A 540 -10.67 5.04 1.46
CA ASN A 540 -11.60 4.36 2.33
C ASN A 540 -10.80 3.48 3.28
N GLY A 541 -11.27 3.40 4.53
CA GLY A 541 -10.97 2.30 5.41
C GLY A 541 -11.30 0.96 4.74
N PRO A 542 -11.70 -0.09 5.46
CA PRO A 542 -11.81 -1.44 4.89
C PRO A 542 -12.51 -1.43 3.52
N SER A 543 -11.74 -1.77 2.50
CA SER A 543 -12.16 -1.76 1.11
C SER A 543 -12.92 -3.05 0.76
N LEU A 544 -13.61 -3.03 -0.38
CA LEU A 544 -14.26 -4.23 -0.89
C LEU A 544 -13.26 -5.37 -1.12
N ILE A 545 -12.02 -5.04 -1.47
CA ILE A 545 -10.98 -6.04 -1.69
C ILE A 545 -10.59 -6.75 -0.38
N ASP A 546 -10.54 -6.04 0.75
CA ASP A 546 -10.30 -6.66 2.06
C ASP A 546 -11.41 -7.63 2.41
N LYS A 547 -12.66 -7.24 2.15
CA LYS A 547 -13.80 -8.13 2.34
C LYS A 547 -13.66 -9.42 1.50
N ILE A 548 -13.32 -9.27 0.23
CA ILE A 548 -13.11 -10.41 -0.69
C ILE A 548 -12.01 -11.32 -0.16
N TYR A 549 -10.88 -10.73 0.27
CA TYR A 549 -9.76 -11.48 0.81
C TYR A 549 -10.14 -12.27 2.06
N PHE A 550 -10.73 -11.64 3.06
CA PHE A 550 -11.10 -12.29 4.31
C PHE A 550 -12.17 -13.38 4.10
N GLU A 551 -13.18 -13.10 3.26
CA GLU A 551 -14.21 -14.10 2.93
C GLU A 551 -13.62 -15.34 2.23
N LYS A 552 -12.62 -15.17 1.33
CA LYS A 552 -11.89 -16.28 0.72
C LYS A 552 -11.16 -17.16 1.74
N HIS A 553 -10.69 -16.56 2.83
CA HIS A 553 -10.04 -17.26 3.94
C HIS A 553 -11.02 -17.76 5.00
N GLY A 554 -12.32 -17.70 4.75
CA GLY A 554 -13.36 -18.17 5.68
C GLY A 554 -13.57 -17.27 6.88
N ILE A 555 -13.07 -16.03 6.84
CA ILE A 555 -13.20 -15.05 7.91
C ILE A 555 -14.35 -14.09 7.54
N PRO A 556 -15.46 -14.09 8.30
CA PRO A 556 -16.55 -13.14 8.06
C PRO A 556 -16.04 -11.71 8.25
N TYR A 557 -16.18 -10.90 7.23
CA TYR A 557 -15.77 -9.51 7.25
C TYR A 557 -17.01 -8.60 7.14
N GLU A 558 -17.34 -7.92 8.24
CA GLU A 558 -18.31 -6.83 8.22
C GLU A 558 -17.54 -5.52 8.28
N PHE A 559 -17.74 -4.67 7.27
CA PHE A 559 -17.25 -3.30 7.35
C PHE A 559 -17.73 -2.68 8.66
N PRO A 560 -16.83 -2.11 9.48
CA PRO A 560 -17.27 -1.22 10.52
C PRO A 560 -18.03 -0.10 9.80
N ARG A 561 -19.35 -0.16 9.84
CA ARG A 561 -20.16 0.96 9.35
C ARG A 561 -19.67 2.16 10.15
N GLU A 562 -19.06 3.13 9.50
CA GLU A 562 -18.97 4.46 10.08
C GLU A 562 -20.35 4.72 10.64
N LYS A 563 -20.42 4.91 11.95
CA LYS A 563 -21.62 5.50 12.54
C LYS A 563 -21.69 6.84 11.84
N SER A 564 -22.50 6.92 10.78
CA SER A 564 -22.78 8.18 10.09
C SER A 564 -22.87 9.20 11.19
N PRO A 565 -22.07 10.27 11.19
CA PRO A 565 -22.16 11.24 12.26
C PRO A 565 -23.64 11.53 12.39
N VAL A 566 -24.22 11.07 13.49
CA VAL A 566 -25.62 11.38 13.77
C VAL A 566 -25.55 12.88 13.83
N HIS A 567 -25.89 13.52 12.71
CA HIS A 567 -26.19 14.92 12.71
C HIS A 567 -27.32 15.02 13.72
N LYS A 568 -26.93 15.19 15.00
CA LYS A 568 -27.87 15.57 16.03
C LYS A 568 -28.52 16.80 15.45
N LYS A 569 -29.70 16.62 14.83
CA LYS A 569 -30.48 17.74 14.31
C LYS A 569 -30.44 18.75 15.41
N LYS A 570 -29.76 19.87 15.17
CA LYS A 570 -29.55 20.91 16.19
C LYS A 570 -30.96 21.23 16.69
N LYS A 571 -31.29 20.81 17.90
CA LYS A 571 -32.66 21.03 18.44
C LYS A 571 -32.90 22.51 18.34
N ILE A 572 -33.86 22.90 17.54
CA ILE A 572 -34.21 24.29 17.35
C ILE A 572 -34.77 24.78 18.66
N GLY A 573 -34.13 25.76 19.27
CA GLY A 573 -34.55 26.34 20.53
C GLY A 573 -35.90 27.07 20.33
N ARG A 574 -36.77 26.98 21.32
CA ARG A 574 -38.09 27.65 21.27
C ARG A 574 -38.03 29.13 20.89
N ASN A 575 -36.93 29.82 21.20
CA ASN A 575 -36.74 31.24 20.92
C ASN A 575 -35.90 31.52 19.64
N ASP A 576 -35.40 30.48 18.95
CA ASP A 576 -34.62 30.65 17.74
C ASP A 576 -35.50 31.12 16.56
N PRO A 577 -34.94 31.76 15.54
CA PRO A 577 -35.66 32.06 14.30
C PRO A 577 -36.26 30.80 13.69
N CYS A 578 -37.49 30.88 13.22
CA CYS A 578 -38.17 29.73 12.65
C CYS A 578 -37.50 29.31 11.31
N PRO A 579 -37.16 28.03 11.10
CA PRO A 579 -36.51 27.57 9.84
C PRO A 579 -37.37 27.76 8.58
N CYS A 580 -38.65 28.02 8.74
CA CYS A 580 -39.55 28.32 7.61
C CYS A 580 -39.38 29.75 7.03
N ASN A 581 -38.37 30.49 7.47
CA ASN A 581 -38.06 31.87 7.04
C ASN A 581 -39.21 32.90 7.24
N SER A 582 -40.15 32.63 8.13
CA SER A 582 -41.26 33.53 8.44
C SER A 582 -40.89 34.78 9.25
N GLY A 583 -39.61 34.91 9.68
CA GLY A 583 -39.14 35.97 10.58
C GLY A 583 -39.65 35.86 12.02
N LYS A 584 -40.47 34.85 12.37
CA LYS A 584 -41.02 34.63 13.71
C LYS A 584 -40.15 33.64 14.50
N LYS A 585 -40.21 33.74 15.84
CA LYS A 585 -39.58 32.74 16.73
C LYS A 585 -40.24 31.38 16.54
N PHE A 586 -39.46 30.27 16.62
CA PHE A 586 -39.92 28.89 16.38
C PHE A 586 -41.19 28.57 17.22
N LYS A 587 -41.21 28.94 18.51
CA LYS A 587 -42.36 28.76 19.37
C LYS A 587 -43.65 29.47 18.94
N LYS A 588 -43.55 30.52 18.13
CA LYS A 588 -44.68 31.31 17.62
C LYS A 588 -45.02 30.97 16.15
N CYS A 589 -44.38 29.96 15.58
CA CYS A 589 -44.57 29.62 14.17
C CYS A 589 -44.81 28.12 13.94
N CYS A 590 -43.74 27.31 13.97
CA CYS A 590 -43.81 25.91 13.54
C CYS A 590 -43.64 24.88 14.66
N ILE A 591 -43.43 25.29 15.90
CA ILE A 591 -43.33 24.34 17.03
C ILE A 591 -44.65 23.57 17.18
N GLY A 592 -44.57 22.25 17.31
CA GLY A 592 -45.76 21.38 17.46
C GLY A 592 -46.56 21.15 16.18
N LYS A 593 -46.03 21.55 15.00
CA LYS A 593 -46.66 21.29 13.68
C LYS A 593 -46.07 20.08 12.95
N GLY A 594 -45.15 19.34 13.56
CA GLY A 594 -44.56 18.13 12.99
C GLY A 594 -43.66 18.35 11.77
N ILE A 595 -43.33 19.61 11.44
CA ILE A 595 -42.51 19.93 10.25
C ILE A 595 -41.00 19.97 10.59
N TYR A 596 -40.66 20.33 11.83
CA TYR A 596 -39.30 20.54 12.29
C TYR A 596 -39.07 19.99 13.73
N ASP A 597 -39.94 19.11 14.20
CA ASP A 597 -39.82 18.50 15.54
C ASP A 597 -38.83 17.36 15.59
#